data_e0343e3b56913012d94675ba0022cdd2
#
_entry.id   e0343e3b56913012d94675ba0022cdd2
#
_cell.length_a   1.000
_cell.length_b   1.000
_cell.length_c   1.000
_cell.angle_alpha   90.00
_cell.angle_beta   90.00
_cell.angle_gamma   90.00
#
_symmetry.space_group_name_H-M   'P 1'
#
loop_
_entity.id
_entity.type
_entity.pdbx_description
1 polymer ?
#
loop_
_entity_poly.entity_id
_entity_poly.type
_entity_poly.pdbx_seq_one_letter_code
_entity_poly.pdbx_strand_id
1 'polypeptide(L)'
;MMNFYKHIRYIVTLVVMLLCGVAYAGEISGQIEDEVAKKKVMKGFCGGMMLHSGYQFGADNPIGVNPKGATFGMGGVAKLQFTKHFRTGFEGYFSSVGLKKDVLKGSFNKIFWAGAIADWFWKCDRFYPYVGVGVGGGMETSLYMLDGNKSDWVEDDIVYRKQPYGYVDPYVGVSYAVGGIIRLTLRTDWMVAVNNEGLNRPLGPRIYFGILFSR
;
A
#
# COMPACT_ATOMS: atom_id res chain seq x y z
N MET A 1 -2.19 27.23 -5.69
CA MET A 1 -3.13 26.13 -5.38
C MET A 1 -3.88 25.56 -6.60
N MET A 2 -4.28 26.34 -7.56
CA MET A 2 -5.11 25.93 -8.72
C MET A 2 -4.42 24.97 -9.71
N ASN A 3 -3.10 24.96 -9.83
CA ASN A 3 -2.37 24.09 -10.78
C ASN A 3 -2.24 22.63 -10.30
N PHE A 4 -2.22 22.36 -9.00
CA PHE A 4 -2.07 21.02 -8.44
C PHE A 4 -3.30 20.14 -8.70
N TYR A 5 -4.52 20.70 -8.57
CA TYR A 5 -5.77 20.02 -8.92
C TYR A 5 -5.88 19.61 -10.40
N LYS A 6 -5.33 20.43 -11.29
CA LYS A 6 -5.27 20.08 -12.71
C LYS A 6 -4.42 18.83 -12.94
N HIS A 7 -3.23 18.75 -12.33
CA HIS A 7 -2.34 17.59 -12.50
C HIS A 7 -2.93 16.31 -11.93
N ILE A 8 -3.61 16.36 -10.78
CA ILE A 8 -4.28 15.19 -10.22
C ILE A 8 -5.42 14.72 -11.13
N ARG A 9 -6.24 15.63 -11.65
CA ARG A 9 -7.29 15.26 -12.63
C ARG A 9 -6.69 14.58 -13.85
N TYR A 10 -5.58 15.06 -14.39
CA TYR A 10 -4.91 14.41 -15.52
C TYR A 10 -4.37 13.04 -15.18
N ILE A 11 -3.76 12.84 -14.01
CA ILE A 11 -3.25 11.55 -13.56
C ILE A 11 -4.41 10.56 -13.36
N VAL A 12 -5.48 10.96 -12.68
CA VAL A 12 -6.68 10.14 -12.48
C VAL A 12 -7.34 9.80 -13.82
N THR A 13 -7.47 10.77 -14.71
CA THR A 13 -8.04 10.54 -16.06
C THR A 13 -7.16 9.61 -16.88
N LEU A 14 -5.82 9.75 -16.79
CA LEU A 14 -4.88 8.86 -17.47
C LEU A 14 -4.95 7.43 -16.94
N VAL A 15 -5.05 7.26 -15.63
CA VAL A 15 -5.21 5.93 -14.98
C VAL A 15 -6.55 5.32 -15.36
N VAL A 16 -7.63 6.08 -15.36
CA VAL A 16 -8.96 5.61 -15.80
C VAL A 16 -8.94 5.26 -17.29
N MET A 17 -8.32 6.05 -18.15
CA MET A 17 -8.17 5.73 -19.57
C MET A 17 -7.31 4.49 -19.81
N LEU A 18 -6.23 4.28 -19.04
CA LEU A 18 -5.43 3.06 -19.09
C LEU A 18 -6.25 1.84 -18.65
N LEU A 19 -7.03 1.94 -17.58
CA LEU A 19 -7.90 0.86 -17.11
C LEU A 19 -9.03 0.57 -18.10
N CYS A 20 -9.66 1.61 -18.69
CA CYS A 20 -10.66 1.45 -19.74
C CYS A 20 -10.05 0.91 -21.04
N GLY A 21 -8.82 1.34 -21.40
CA GLY A 21 -8.11 0.83 -22.57
C GLY A 21 -7.78 -0.65 -22.48
N VAL A 22 -7.41 -1.12 -21.29
CA VAL A 22 -7.17 -2.55 -21.02
C VAL A 22 -8.49 -3.34 -21.08
N ALA A 23 -9.59 -2.78 -20.56
CA ALA A 23 -10.92 -3.39 -20.65
C ALA A 23 -11.42 -3.47 -22.11
N TYR A 24 -11.24 -2.39 -22.89
CA TYR A 24 -11.65 -2.33 -24.29
C TYR A 24 -10.80 -3.24 -25.20
N ALA A 25 -9.50 -3.35 -24.95
CA ALA A 25 -8.64 -4.33 -25.63
C ALA A 25 -9.04 -5.77 -25.31
N GLY A 26 -9.60 -6.02 -24.12
CA GLY A 26 -10.18 -7.31 -23.74
C GLY A 26 -11.47 -7.65 -24.51
N GLU A 27 -12.35 -6.67 -24.77
CA GLU A 27 -13.58 -6.87 -25.54
C GLU A 27 -13.33 -7.12 -27.04
N ILE A 28 -12.36 -6.41 -27.63
CA ILE A 28 -11.98 -6.64 -29.05
C ILE A 28 -11.36 -8.02 -29.23
N SER A 29 -10.60 -8.50 -28.24
CA SER A 29 -10.07 -9.88 -28.23
C SER A 29 -11.17 -10.92 -28.05
N GLY A 30 -12.24 -10.61 -27.32
CA GLY A 30 -13.38 -11.50 -27.06
C GLY A 30 -14.25 -11.79 -28.29
N GLN A 31 -14.38 -10.85 -29.22
CA GLN A 31 -15.19 -11.05 -30.44
C GLN A 31 -14.52 -11.98 -31.47
N ILE A 32 -13.23 -12.24 -31.36
CA ILE A 32 -12.51 -13.15 -32.25
C ILE A 32 -12.40 -14.57 -31.64
N GLU A 33 -12.67 -14.74 -30.35
CA GLU A 33 -12.46 -16.00 -29.62
C GLU A 33 -13.75 -16.77 -29.26
N ASP A 34 -14.93 -16.34 -29.67
CA ASP A 34 -16.20 -17.04 -29.38
C ASP A 34 -16.32 -18.43 -30.05
N GLU A 35 -15.42 -18.79 -30.92
CA GLU A 35 -15.36 -20.13 -31.54
C GLU A 35 -14.31 -21.09 -30.95
N VAL A 36 -13.42 -20.63 -30.07
CA VAL A 36 -12.37 -21.51 -29.54
C VAL A 36 -12.38 -21.52 -28.01
N ALA A 37 -13.07 -22.50 -27.48
CA ALA A 37 -12.96 -23.02 -26.11
C ALA A 37 -13.26 -22.00 -25.00
N LYS A 38 -14.17 -22.35 -24.09
CA LYS A 38 -14.38 -21.79 -22.74
C LYS A 38 -13.04 -21.58 -22.01
N LYS A 39 -12.29 -20.55 -22.39
CA LYS A 39 -11.01 -20.21 -21.79
C LYS A 39 -11.29 -19.70 -20.38
N LYS A 40 -10.77 -20.40 -19.42
CA LYS A 40 -10.86 -20.05 -18.00
C LYS A 40 -10.38 -18.60 -17.83
N VAL A 41 -11.31 -17.68 -17.59
CA VAL A 41 -11.03 -16.23 -17.45
C VAL A 41 -9.98 -15.98 -16.37
N MET A 42 -9.97 -16.79 -15.33
CA MET A 42 -9.03 -16.74 -14.23
C MET A 42 -8.02 -17.88 -14.33
N LYS A 43 -6.74 -17.55 -14.47
CA LYS A 43 -5.62 -18.52 -14.66
C LYS A 43 -4.98 -18.95 -13.35
N GLY A 44 -5.20 -18.21 -12.26
CA GLY A 44 -4.65 -18.57 -10.97
C GLY A 44 -5.02 -17.58 -9.87
N PHE A 45 -4.74 -17.99 -8.66
CA PHE A 45 -4.88 -17.21 -7.44
C PHE A 45 -3.53 -17.16 -6.73
N CYS A 46 -3.20 -16.03 -6.13
CA CYS A 46 -2.01 -15.88 -5.30
C CYS A 46 -2.37 -14.96 -4.13
N GLY A 47 -2.23 -15.45 -2.92
CA GLY A 47 -2.52 -14.63 -1.74
C GLY A 47 -1.81 -15.15 -0.51
N GLY A 48 -1.69 -14.30 0.50
CA GLY A 48 -1.04 -14.67 1.74
C GLY A 48 -0.73 -13.49 2.64
N MET A 49 0.09 -13.75 3.64
CA MET A 49 0.47 -12.78 4.67
C MET A 49 1.88 -12.28 4.47
N MET A 50 2.08 -11.02 4.81
CA MET A 50 3.37 -10.34 4.73
C MET A 50 3.61 -9.52 5.99
N LEU A 51 4.83 -9.58 6.50
CA LEU A 51 5.37 -8.67 7.49
C LEU A 51 6.11 -7.56 6.76
N HIS A 52 6.08 -6.37 7.29
CA HIS A 52 6.84 -5.27 6.72
C HIS A 52 7.57 -4.45 7.77
N SER A 53 8.66 -3.87 7.33
CA SER A 53 9.41 -2.86 8.05
C SER A 53 9.75 -1.74 7.09
N GLY A 54 9.91 -0.54 7.60
CA GLY A 54 10.25 0.62 6.78
C GLY A 54 10.57 1.84 7.59
N TYR A 55 10.56 2.96 6.91
CA TYR A 55 10.78 4.26 7.54
C TYR A 55 9.74 5.25 7.05
N GLN A 56 9.09 5.92 7.98
CA GLN A 56 8.16 7.02 7.69
C GLN A 56 8.87 8.35 7.82
N PHE A 57 8.78 9.16 6.78
CA PHE A 57 9.16 10.56 6.82
C PHE A 57 7.97 11.35 7.37
N GLY A 58 8.13 11.96 8.53
CA GLY A 58 7.11 12.84 9.07
C GLY A 58 7.14 14.21 8.39
N ALA A 59 5.99 14.86 8.31
CA ALA A 59 5.91 16.30 8.06
C ALA A 59 5.84 17.06 9.38
N ASP A 60 6.31 18.30 9.39
CA ASP A 60 6.18 19.14 10.58
C ASP A 60 4.69 19.39 10.88
N ASN A 61 4.32 19.08 12.11
CA ASN A 61 2.96 19.24 12.60
C ASN A 61 2.85 20.57 13.36
N PRO A 62 1.72 21.32 13.27
CA PRO A 62 1.49 22.51 14.09
C PRO A 62 1.63 22.29 15.59
N ILE A 63 1.54 21.04 16.06
CA ILE A 63 1.70 20.65 17.47
C ILE A 63 3.20 20.41 17.81
N GLY A 64 4.11 20.55 16.87
CA GLY A 64 5.56 20.34 17.10
C GLY A 64 6.00 18.87 17.21
N VAL A 65 5.07 17.91 17.11
CA VAL A 65 5.39 16.46 17.13
C VAL A 65 5.53 15.94 15.71
N ASN A 66 6.72 15.51 15.35
CA ASN A 66 7.00 14.93 14.05
C ASN A 66 6.97 13.39 14.11
N PRO A 67 5.95 12.70 13.55
CA PRO A 67 5.82 11.25 13.60
C PRO A 67 6.72 10.57 12.58
N LYS A 68 8.02 10.85 12.62
CA LYS A 68 8.98 10.15 11.77
C LYS A 68 9.72 9.07 12.54
N GLY A 69 9.88 7.92 11.92
CA GLY A 69 10.58 6.81 12.57
C GLY A 69 10.46 5.50 11.80
N ALA A 70 11.08 4.48 12.38
CA ALA A 70 10.94 3.13 11.89
C ALA A 70 9.50 2.64 12.03
N THR A 71 9.02 1.94 11.01
CA THR A 71 7.68 1.36 10.99
C THR A 71 7.78 -0.16 10.96
N PHE A 72 6.87 -0.80 11.69
CA PHE A 72 6.70 -2.25 11.67
C PHE A 72 5.23 -2.58 11.56
N GLY A 73 4.93 -3.63 10.79
CA GLY A 73 3.57 -4.05 10.64
C GLY A 73 3.40 -5.37 9.91
N MET A 74 2.14 -5.72 9.73
CA MET A 74 1.73 -6.91 9.03
C MET A 74 0.48 -6.66 8.21
N GLY A 75 0.25 -7.54 7.27
CA GLY A 75 -0.94 -7.52 6.45
C GLY A 75 -0.97 -8.66 5.46
N GLY A 76 -1.70 -8.48 4.38
CA GLY A 76 -1.81 -9.52 3.38
C GLY A 76 -2.23 -8.99 2.03
N VAL A 77 -2.10 -9.87 1.05
CA VAL A 77 -2.50 -9.63 -0.32
C VAL A 77 -3.33 -10.80 -0.85
N ALA A 78 -4.24 -10.49 -1.75
CA ALA A 78 -5.01 -11.48 -2.52
C ALA A 78 -5.03 -11.02 -3.98
N LYS A 79 -4.46 -11.81 -4.87
CA LYS A 79 -4.28 -11.49 -6.30
C LYS A 79 -4.89 -12.57 -7.16
N LEU A 80 -5.58 -12.16 -8.21
CA LEU A 80 -6.10 -13.01 -9.28
C LEU A 80 -5.22 -12.82 -10.52
N GLN A 81 -4.84 -13.92 -11.14
CA GLN A 81 -4.08 -13.91 -12.38
C GLN A 81 -5.03 -14.04 -13.57
N PHE A 82 -5.02 -13.04 -14.42
CA PHE A 82 -5.87 -13.00 -15.63
C PHE A 82 -5.10 -13.41 -16.89
N THR A 83 -3.86 -13.02 -17.01
CA THR A 83 -3.01 -13.36 -18.15
C THR A 83 -1.75 -14.12 -17.71
N LYS A 84 -0.87 -14.46 -18.65
CA LYS A 84 0.42 -15.11 -18.35
C LYS A 84 1.34 -14.23 -17.51
N HIS A 85 1.13 -12.91 -17.54
CA HIS A 85 2.04 -11.92 -16.92
C HIS A 85 1.36 -10.90 -16.04
N PHE A 86 0.03 -10.84 -16.01
CA PHE A 86 -0.72 -9.81 -15.31
C PHE A 86 -1.59 -10.37 -14.19
N ARG A 87 -1.49 -9.72 -13.02
CA ARG A 87 -2.31 -9.99 -11.85
C ARG A 87 -2.89 -8.69 -11.30
N THR A 88 -4.08 -8.77 -10.76
CA THR A 88 -4.67 -7.70 -9.97
C THR A 88 -5.34 -8.25 -8.74
N GLY A 89 -5.60 -7.42 -7.75
CA GLY A 89 -6.19 -7.86 -6.50
C GLY A 89 -6.29 -6.76 -5.47
N PHE A 90 -6.24 -7.17 -4.22
CA PHE A 90 -6.37 -6.29 -3.06
C PHE A 90 -5.27 -6.56 -2.06
N GLU A 91 -4.95 -5.52 -1.30
CA GLU A 91 -4.04 -5.60 -0.17
C GLU A 91 -4.58 -4.84 1.03
N GLY A 92 -4.11 -5.19 2.22
CA GLY A 92 -4.42 -4.45 3.43
C GLY A 92 -3.37 -4.71 4.51
N TYR A 93 -2.95 -3.64 5.19
CA TYR A 93 -1.87 -3.67 6.17
C TYR A 93 -2.15 -2.78 7.37
N PHE A 94 -1.55 -3.18 8.49
CA PHE A 94 -1.42 -2.37 9.68
C PHE A 94 0.05 -2.10 9.96
N SER A 95 0.36 -0.90 10.38
CA SER A 95 1.72 -0.48 10.74
C SER A 95 1.71 0.33 12.02
N SER A 96 2.74 0.16 12.84
CA SER A 96 3.02 1.01 13.99
C SER A 96 4.31 1.78 13.74
N VAL A 97 4.32 3.05 14.07
CA VAL A 97 5.49 3.93 13.94
C VAL A 97 6.15 4.04 15.31
N GLY A 98 7.45 3.76 15.37
CA GLY A 98 8.27 4.00 16.57
C GLY A 98 8.47 5.50 16.75
N LEU A 99 7.88 6.07 17.78
CA LEU A 99 8.05 7.48 18.11
C LEU A 99 9.42 7.71 18.78
N LYS A 100 10.04 8.88 18.50
CA LYS A 100 11.27 9.28 19.18
C LYS A 100 11.02 9.61 20.66
N LYS A 101 12.13 9.67 21.44
CA LYS A 101 12.15 9.82 22.91
C LYS A 101 11.50 11.08 23.48
N ASP A 102 11.14 12.05 22.63
CA ASP A 102 10.59 13.36 23.05
C ASP A 102 9.07 13.30 23.36
N VAL A 103 8.48 12.11 23.31
CA VAL A 103 7.05 11.90 23.56
C VAL A 103 6.88 10.95 24.74
N LEU A 104 5.97 11.28 25.68
CA LEU A 104 5.75 10.49 26.89
C LEU A 104 5.34 9.04 26.58
N LYS A 105 5.62 8.16 27.54
CA LYS A 105 5.18 6.76 27.48
C LYS A 105 3.66 6.68 27.35
N GLY A 106 3.17 5.93 26.36
CA GLY A 106 1.75 5.82 26.06
C GLY A 106 1.36 6.44 24.73
N SER A 107 2.22 7.33 24.18
CA SER A 107 2.02 7.85 22.83
C SER A 107 2.19 6.76 21.77
N PHE A 108 1.33 6.79 20.76
CA PHE A 108 1.42 5.87 19.63
C PHE A 108 1.02 6.54 18.33
N ASN A 109 1.56 6.01 17.23
CA ASN A 109 1.09 6.31 15.89
C ASN A 109 0.87 4.98 15.16
N LYS A 110 -0.35 4.76 14.70
CA LYS A 110 -0.76 3.58 13.95
C LYS A 110 -1.30 3.98 12.59
N ILE A 111 -0.92 3.22 11.59
CA ILE A 111 -1.32 3.43 10.21
C ILE A 111 -2.00 2.16 9.73
N PHE A 112 -3.15 2.33 9.12
CA PHE A 112 -3.86 1.29 8.37
C PHE A 112 -4.04 1.74 6.94
N TRP A 113 -3.89 0.82 5.99
CA TRP A 113 -4.25 1.07 4.60
C TRP A 113 -4.77 -0.19 3.93
N ALA A 114 -5.64 0.02 2.94
CA ALA A 114 -6.15 -1.02 2.08
C ALA A 114 -6.42 -0.46 0.69
N GLY A 115 -6.24 -1.28 -0.34
CA GLY A 115 -6.45 -0.83 -1.71
C GLY A 115 -6.38 -1.92 -2.74
N ALA A 116 -6.60 -1.50 -3.98
CA ALA A 116 -6.42 -2.34 -5.15
C ALA A 116 -4.96 -2.31 -5.61
N ILE A 117 -4.49 -3.43 -6.10
CA ILE A 117 -3.14 -3.61 -6.63
C ILE A 117 -3.18 -4.25 -8.00
N ALA A 118 -2.21 -3.89 -8.82
CA ALA A 118 -1.99 -4.51 -10.12
C ALA A 118 -0.50 -4.69 -10.35
N ASP A 119 -0.08 -5.85 -10.83
CA ASP A 119 1.31 -6.12 -11.14
C ASP A 119 1.51 -6.90 -12.44
N TRP A 120 2.66 -6.64 -13.02
CA TRP A 120 3.21 -7.40 -14.11
C TRP A 120 4.34 -8.27 -13.59
N PHE A 121 4.32 -9.57 -13.90
CA PHE A 121 5.30 -10.51 -13.42
C PHE A 121 5.89 -11.35 -14.56
N TRP A 122 7.09 -11.83 -14.33
CA TRP A 122 7.80 -12.75 -15.24
C TRP A 122 8.04 -14.07 -14.52
N LYS A 123 8.01 -15.16 -15.28
CA LYS A 123 8.37 -16.48 -14.77
C LYS A 123 9.77 -16.83 -15.22
N CYS A 124 10.72 -16.86 -14.26
CA CYS A 124 12.10 -17.21 -14.46
C CYS A 124 12.43 -18.45 -13.61
N ASP A 125 12.11 -19.64 -14.12
CA ASP A 125 12.20 -20.91 -13.39
C ASP A 125 11.41 -20.89 -12.07
N ARG A 126 12.08 -20.84 -10.91
CA ARG A 126 11.49 -20.77 -9.59
C ARG A 126 11.29 -19.33 -9.10
N PHE A 127 11.85 -18.35 -9.79
CA PHE A 127 11.75 -16.94 -9.46
C PHE A 127 10.65 -16.27 -10.26
N TYR A 128 9.92 -15.39 -9.59
CA TYR A 128 8.84 -14.60 -10.17
C TYR A 128 9.06 -13.13 -9.82
N PRO A 129 9.97 -12.43 -10.52
CA PRO A 129 10.10 -10.99 -10.36
C PRO A 129 8.83 -10.30 -10.84
N TYR A 130 8.46 -9.20 -10.18
CA TYR A 130 7.27 -8.43 -10.51
C TYR A 130 7.46 -6.95 -10.21
N VAL A 131 6.72 -6.13 -10.95
CA VAL A 131 6.59 -4.69 -10.74
C VAL A 131 5.11 -4.34 -10.77
N GLY A 132 4.69 -3.43 -9.93
CA GLY A 132 3.29 -3.08 -9.84
C GLY A 132 3.03 -1.75 -9.15
N VAL A 133 1.75 -1.47 -9.03
CA VAL A 133 1.25 -0.28 -8.34
C VAL A 133 0.04 -0.63 -7.51
N GLY A 134 -0.01 -0.07 -6.31
CA GLY A 134 -1.17 -0.07 -5.43
C GLY A 134 -1.83 1.30 -5.41
N VAL A 135 -3.15 1.33 -5.28
CA VAL A 135 -3.92 2.55 -5.06
C VAL A 135 -5.02 2.28 -4.06
N GLY A 136 -5.22 3.19 -3.14
CA GLY A 136 -6.23 2.94 -2.11
C GLY A 136 -6.35 4.08 -1.12
N GLY A 137 -6.88 3.73 0.04
CA GLY A 137 -7.05 4.64 1.16
C GLY A 137 -6.56 4.03 2.46
N GLY A 138 -6.33 4.90 3.42
CA GLY A 138 -5.90 4.50 4.74
C GLY A 138 -6.30 5.51 5.81
N MET A 139 -5.96 5.17 7.02
CA MET A 139 -6.19 6.00 8.19
C MET A 139 -4.95 5.99 9.08
N GLU A 140 -4.47 7.17 9.41
CA GLU A 140 -3.49 7.37 10.45
C GLU A 140 -4.20 7.72 11.75
N THR A 141 -3.87 7.02 12.83
CA THR A 141 -4.37 7.27 14.18
C THR A 141 -3.20 7.55 15.09
N SER A 142 -3.16 8.75 15.63
CA SER A 142 -2.09 9.21 16.51
C SER A 142 -2.65 9.62 17.85
N LEU A 143 -1.94 9.25 18.91
CA LEU A 143 -2.14 9.75 20.26
C LEU A 143 -0.80 10.21 20.78
N TYR A 144 -0.72 11.48 21.11
CA TYR A 144 0.47 12.10 21.68
C TYR A 144 0.17 12.60 23.07
N MET A 145 0.99 12.19 24.03
CA MET A 145 1.01 12.74 25.36
C MET A 145 2.16 13.74 25.40
N LEU A 146 1.86 15.01 25.61
CA LEU A 146 2.85 16.08 25.72
C LEU A 146 3.32 16.17 27.18
N ASP A 147 4.59 16.51 27.37
CA ASP A 147 5.16 16.68 28.75
C ASP A 147 4.73 18.06 29.26
N GLY A 148 3.49 18.17 29.70
CA GLY A 148 3.03 19.31 30.49
C GLY A 148 3.68 19.27 31.88
N ASN A 149 3.92 20.43 32.46
CA ASN A 149 4.56 20.59 33.77
C ASN A 149 3.86 19.68 34.80
N LYS A 150 4.61 18.87 35.51
CA LYS A 150 4.22 17.69 36.31
C LYS A 150 3.13 17.92 37.42
N SER A 151 2.54 19.06 37.53
CA SER A 151 1.65 19.38 38.63
C SER A 151 0.15 19.32 38.33
N ASP A 152 -0.27 19.45 37.07
CA ASP A 152 -1.66 19.43 36.72
C ASP A 152 -1.95 18.52 35.53
N TRP A 153 -2.67 17.44 35.77
CA TRP A 153 -3.24 16.58 34.75
C TRP A 153 -4.39 17.29 34.04
N VAL A 154 -4.07 18.18 33.12
CA VAL A 154 -5.07 18.88 32.34
C VAL A 154 -5.29 18.13 31.03
N GLU A 155 -6.55 18.00 30.59
CA GLU A 155 -6.93 17.34 29.33
C GLU A 155 -6.23 17.92 28.08
N ASP A 156 -5.64 19.08 28.17
CA ASP A 156 -4.93 19.80 27.11
C ASP A 156 -3.60 19.15 26.70
N ASP A 157 -3.07 18.21 27.51
CA ASP A 157 -1.79 17.53 27.24
C ASP A 157 -1.93 16.26 26.39
N ILE A 158 -3.15 15.89 26.01
CA ILE A 158 -3.43 14.71 25.21
C ILE A 158 -3.99 15.12 23.85
N VAL A 159 -3.24 14.82 22.79
CA VAL A 159 -3.70 15.07 21.42
C VAL A 159 -4.04 13.75 20.75
N TYR A 160 -5.32 13.53 20.50
CA TYR A 160 -5.81 12.39 19.72
C TYR A 160 -6.24 12.84 18.33
N ARG A 161 -5.73 12.17 17.31
CA ARG A 161 -6.00 12.53 15.91
C ARG A 161 -6.25 11.29 15.06
N LYS A 162 -7.28 11.38 14.22
CA LYS A 162 -7.54 10.45 13.12
C LYS A 162 -7.50 11.20 11.79
N GLN A 163 -6.71 10.73 10.86
CA GLN A 163 -6.56 11.35 9.55
C GLN A 163 -6.69 10.33 8.45
N PRO A 164 -7.76 10.39 7.63
CA PRO A 164 -7.86 9.59 6.43
C PRO A 164 -6.93 10.13 5.34
N TYR A 165 -6.42 9.23 4.50
CA TYR A 165 -5.58 9.59 3.36
C TYR A 165 -5.82 8.64 2.18
N GLY A 166 -5.62 9.16 0.97
CA GLY A 166 -5.43 8.33 -0.21
C GLY A 166 -3.96 8.00 -0.43
N TYR A 167 -3.64 6.93 -1.13
CA TYR A 167 -2.25 6.61 -1.45
C TYR A 167 -2.10 6.05 -2.86
N VAL A 168 -0.88 6.22 -3.37
CA VAL A 168 -0.34 5.51 -4.54
C VAL A 168 0.96 4.86 -4.08
N ASP A 169 1.14 3.60 -4.43
CA ASP A 169 2.22 2.76 -3.92
C ASP A 169 2.87 1.98 -5.06
N PRO A 170 3.85 2.55 -5.77
CA PRO A 170 4.67 1.80 -6.70
C PRO A 170 5.56 0.80 -5.96
N TYR A 171 5.60 -0.43 -6.45
CA TYR A 171 6.37 -1.49 -5.83
C TYR A 171 7.08 -2.40 -6.82
N VAL A 172 8.17 -2.99 -6.35
CA VAL A 172 8.88 -4.07 -7.04
C VAL A 172 9.11 -5.22 -6.07
N GLY A 173 9.22 -6.42 -6.59
CA GLY A 173 9.49 -7.56 -5.73
C GLY A 173 9.85 -8.82 -6.51
N VAL A 174 10.15 -9.84 -5.74
CA VAL A 174 10.42 -11.18 -6.25
C VAL A 174 9.75 -12.21 -5.36
N SER A 175 9.14 -13.21 -5.98
CA SER A 175 8.64 -14.38 -5.28
C SER A 175 9.44 -15.60 -5.69
N TYR A 176 9.78 -16.46 -4.75
CA TYR A 176 10.48 -17.72 -4.96
C TYR A 176 9.55 -18.89 -4.65
N ALA A 177 9.38 -19.81 -5.61
CA ALA A 177 8.58 -21.01 -5.42
C ALA A 177 9.39 -22.05 -4.64
N VAL A 178 9.03 -22.27 -3.38
CA VAL A 178 9.69 -23.26 -2.51
C VAL A 178 9.27 -24.67 -2.90
N GLY A 179 7.99 -24.85 -3.25
CA GLY A 179 7.42 -26.12 -3.69
C GLY A 179 5.90 -26.12 -3.62
N GLY A 180 5.26 -26.87 -4.49
CA GLY A 180 3.79 -26.97 -4.52
C GLY A 180 3.13 -25.61 -4.72
N ILE A 181 2.36 -25.19 -3.73
CA ILE A 181 1.59 -23.96 -3.73
C ILE A 181 2.27 -22.80 -2.96
N ILE A 182 3.40 -23.05 -2.29
CA ILE A 182 4.04 -22.10 -1.37
C ILE A 182 5.09 -21.27 -2.11
N ARG A 183 5.01 -19.96 -1.93
CA ARG A 183 5.99 -18.98 -2.43
C ARG A 183 6.44 -18.07 -1.30
N LEU A 184 7.73 -17.89 -1.16
CA LEU A 184 8.30 -16.82 -0.36
C LEU A 184 8.37 -15.56 -1.21
N THR A 185 8.04 -14.41 -0.65
CA THR A 185 8.07 -13.15 -1.38
C THR A 185 8.84 -12.09 -0.62
N LEU A 186 9.62 -11.32 -1.36
CA LEU A 186 10.27 -10.10 -0.93
C LEU A 186 9.77 -8.97 -1.83
N ARG A 187 9.27 -7.90 -1.23
CA ARG A 187 8.76 -6.72 -1.94
C ARG A 187 9.35 -5.48 -1.30
N THR A 188 9.61 -4.47 -2.09
CA THR A 188 9.86 -3.11 -1.62
C THR A 188 8.91 -2.16 -2.32
N ASP A 189 8.45 -1.16 -1.59
CA ASP A 189 7.58 -0.12 -2.10
C ASP A 189 8.01 1.26 -1.63
N TRP A 190 7.37 2.26 -2.22
CA TRP A 190 7.49 3.65 -1.80
C TRP A 190 6.10 4.28 -1.77
N MET A 191 5.45 4.19 -0.63
CA MET A 191 4.11 4.76 -0.47
C MET A 191 4.16 6.29 -0.55
N VAL A 192 3.28 6.84 -1.39
CA VAL A 192 3.03 8.27 -1.50
C VAL A 192 1.58 8.53 -1.12
N ALA A 193 1.36 9.16 0.03
CA ALA A 193 0.04 9.57 0.42
C ALA A 193 -0.40 10.82 -0.37
N VAL A 194 -1.63 10.77 -0.87
CA VAL A 194 -2.26 11.81 -1.65
C VAL A 194 -3.38 12.42 -0.81
N ASN A 195 -3.07 13.44 -0.01
CA ASN A 195 -4.08 14.19 0.72
C ASN A 195 -3.78 15.69 0.63
N ASN A 196 -4.82 16.51 0.49
CA ASN A 196 -4.69 17.95 0.23
C ASN A 196 -4.46 18.80 1.48
N GLU A 197 -4.68 18.28 2.66
CA GLU A 197 -4.62 19.06 3.90
C GLU A 197 -3.35 18.75 4.69
N GLY A 198 -2.30 19.31 4.25
CA GLY A 198 -1.09 19.84 4.90
C GLY A 198 -0.34 19.04 5.97
N LEU A 199 -0.80 17.92 6.51
CA LEU A 199 -0.26 17.38 7.74
C LEU A 199 -0.06 15.86 7.69
N ASN A 200 1.12 15.40 8.12
CA ASN A 200 1.50 14.02 8.39
C ASN A 200 1.03 13.01 7.34
N ARG A 201 1.73 12.95 6.23
CA ARG A 201 1.46 11.93 5.21
C ARG A 201 2.32 10.71 5.48
N PRO A 202 1.76 9.52 5.59
CA PRO A 202 2.57 8.32 5.59
C PRO A 202 3.30 8.23 4.25
N LEU A 203 4.57 8.55 4.27
CA LEU A 203 5.44 8.61 3.12
C LEU A 203 6.74 7.89 3.47
N GLY A 204 7.20 6.98 2.63
CA GLY A 204 8.50 6.39 2.82
C GLY A 204 8.64 4.97 2.28
N PRO A 205 9.87 4.49 2.23
CA PRO A 205 10.20 3.15 1.76
C PRO A 205 9.80 2.09 2.79
N ARG A 206 9.34 0.95 2.28
CA ARG A 206 9.05 -0.25 3.07
C ARG A 206 9.60 -1.48 2.38
N ILE A 207 9.96 -2.45 3.19
CA ILE A 207 10.38 -3.78 2.76
C ILE A 207 9.42 -4.79 3.37
N TYR A 208 8.93 -5.70 2.56
CA TYR A 208 8.00 -6.74 2.95
C TYR A 208 8.61 -8.11 2.74
N PHE A 209 8.40 -8.98 3.70
CA PHE A 209 8.71 -10.38 3.59
C PHE A 209 7.46 -11.19 3.93
N GLY A 210 7.14 -12.21 3.13
CA GLY A 210 5.92 -12.96 3.36
C GLY A 210 5.87 -14.31 2.70
N ILE A 211 4.79 -15.02 3.04
CA ILE A 211 4.46 -16.32 2.49
C ILE A 211 3.16 -16.16 1.69
N LEU A 212 3.21 -16.51 0.43
CA LEU A 212 2.07 -16.52 -0.47
C LEU A 212 1.73 -17.95 -0.86
N PHE A 213 0.44 -18.21 -0.98
CA PHE A 213 -0.11 -19.43 -1.55
C PHE A 213 -0.57 -19.13 -2.97
N SER A 214 -0.09 -19.90 -3.93
CA SER A 214 -0.39 -19.71 -5.35
C SER A 214 -0.88 -21.01 -5.97
N ARG A 215 -2.06 -20.95 -6.59
CA ARG A 215 -2.68 -22.08 -7.29
C ARG A 215 -3.03 -21.72 -8.72
#